data_bae4f75e531f58f9353617f5a56515bb
#
_entry.id   bae4f75e531f58f9353617f5a56515bb
#
_cell.length_a   1.000
_cell.length_b   1.000
_cell.length_c   1.000
_cell.angle_alpha   90.00
_cell.angle_beta   90.00
_cell.angle_gamma   90.00
#
_symmetry.space_group_name_H-M   'P 1'
#
loop_
_entity.id
_entity.type
_entity.pdbx_description
1 polymer ?
#
loop_
_entity_poly.entity_id
_entity_poly.type
_entity_poly.pdbx_seq_one_letter_code
_entity_poly.pdbx_strand_id
1 'polypeptide(L)' 'MYSDKFPCPCCGHRVFDHQPGFNQLCPICGWEDSLDQLRFPNMTGSANHVSPRDAQKNYAKHGSSERRLQ' A
#
# COMPACT_ATOMS: atom_id res chain seq x y z
N MET A 1 -9.33 11.92 19.85
CA MET A 1 -8.87 12.73 18.76
C MET A 1 -8.63 11.91 17.51
N TYR A 2 -9.17 12.33 16.38
CA TYR A 2 -8.93 11.54 15.19
C TYR A 2 -7.88 12.11 14.29
N SER A 3 -7.34 11.23 13.49
CA SER A 3 -6.31 11.54 12.55
C SER A 3 -6.91 12.15 11.29
N ASP A 4 -6.23 13.16 10.74
CA ASP A 4 -6.57 13.69 9.43
C ASP A 4 -5.93 12.89 8.31
N LYS A 5 -5.34 11.75 8.65
CA LYS A 5 -4.63 10.92 7.68
C LYS A 5 -5.58 10.09 6.84
N PHE A 6 -5.10 9.68 5.68
CA PHE A 6 -5.85 8.84 4.75
C PHE A 6 -5.39 7.41 4.84
N PRO A 7 -6.29 6.44 4.52
CA PRO A 7 -5.94 5.04 4.65
C PRO A 7 -5.02 4.56 3.54
N CYS A 8 -4.08 3.68 3.90
CA CYS A 8 -3.23 3.00 2.95
C CYS A 8 -4.06 1.95 2.19
N PRO A 9 -3.97 1.89 0.87
CA PRO A 9 -4.74 0.89 0.10
C PRO A 9 -4.38 -0.56 0.43
N CYS A 10 -3.20 -0.81 0.97
CA CYS A 10 -2.77 -2.16 1.28
C CYS A 10 -3.23 -2.59 2.67
N CYS A 11 -2.84 -1.85 3.70
CA CYS A 11 -3.09 -2.27 5.08
C CYS A 11 -4.29 -1.59 5.72
N GLY A 12 -4.76 -0.49 5.15
CA GLY A 12 -5.92 0.22 5.67
C GLY A 12 -5.64 1.16 6.83
N HIS A 13 -4.41 1.23 7.31
CA HIS A 13 -4.07 2.16 8.38
C HIS A 13 -4.05 3.59 7.86
N ARG A 14 -4.55 4.51 8.66
CA ARG A 14 -4.62 5.92 8.27
C ARG A 14 -3.29 6.58 8.57
N VAL A 15 -2.38 6.49 7.60
CA VAL A 15 -1.00 6.97 7.76
C VAL A 15 -0.57 7.95 6.68
N PHE A 16 -1.38 8.13 5.64
CA PHE A 16 -1.03 9.01 4.52
C PHE A 16 -1.46 10.45 4.79
N ASP A 17 -0.59 11.39 4.45
CA ASP A 17 -0.90 12.81 4.58
C ASP A 17 -1.84 13.29 3.48
N HIS A 18 -1.85 12.59 2.35
CA HIS A 18 -2.68 12.92 1.19
C HIS A 18 -3.49 11.71 0.79
N GLN A 19 -4.50 11.93 -0.04
CA GLN A 19 -5.27 10.83 -0.60
C GLN A 19 -4.34 9.88 -1.36
N PRO A 20 -4.68 8.57 -1.41
CA PRO A 20 -3.90 7.64 -2.22
C PRO A 20 -3.75 8.11 -3.66
N GLY A 21 -2.57 7.88 -4.23
CA GLY A 21 -2.25 8.31 -5.57
C GLY A 21 -1.13 9.35 -5.65
N PHE A 22 -0.54 9.72 -4.52
CA PHE A 22 0.50 10.76 -4.48
C PHE A 22 1.87 10.22 -4.10
N ASN A 23 2.13 8.96 -4.39
CA ASN A 23 3.45 8.34 -4.23
C ASN A 23 3.99 8.38 -2.80
N GLN A 24 3.13 8.23 -1.83
CA GLN A 24 3.53 8.18 -0.43
C GLN A 24 3.97 6.76 -0.07
N LEU A 25 4.81 6.64 0.94
CA LEU A 25 5.25 5.35 1.44
C LEU A 25 4.58 5.05 2.76
N CYS A 26 3.93 3.89 2.86
CA CYS A 26 3.29 3.49 4.10
C CYS A 26 4.33 2.95 5.09
N PRO A 27 4.43 3.54 6.28
CA PRO A 27 5.41 3.05 7.26
C PRO A 27 4.98 1.75 7.95
N ILE A 28 3.72 1.34 7.77
CA ILE A 28 3.21 0.14 8.41
C ILE A 28 3.50 -1.10 7.58
N CYS A 29 3.11 -1.08 6.30
CA CYS A 29 3.24 -2.26 5.45
C CYS A 29 4.30 -2.13 4.37
N GLY A 30 4.82 -0.94 4.14
CA GLY A 30 5.84 -0.72 3.11
C GLY A 30 5.27 -0.52 1.72
N TRP A 31 3.97 -0.37 1.58
CA TRP A 31 3.35 -0.13 0.29
C TRP A 31 3.73 1.26 -0.23
N GLU A 32 4.20 1.32 -1.45
CA GLU A 32 4.46 2.60 -2.11
C GLU A 32 3.22 2.95 -2.94
N ASP A 33 2.61 4.06 -2.57
CA ASP A 33 1.35 4.49 -3.16
C ASP A 33 1.55 4.85 -4.62
N SER A 34 0.81 4.20 -5.52
CA SER A 34 0.92 4.40 -6.96
C SER A 34 -0.46 4.65 -7.53
N LEU A 35 -0.60 5.74 -8.27
CA LEU A 35 -1.87 6.06 -8.92
C LEU A 35 -2.28 4.97 -9.90
N ASP A 36 -1.31 4.44 -10.65
CA ASP A 36 -1.60 3.38 -11.62
C ASP A 36 -2.12 2.14 -10.94
N GLN A 37 -1.49 1.73 -9.85
CA GLN A 37 -1.93 0.54 -9.13
C GLN A 37 -3.22 0.78 -8.36
N LEU A 38 -3.48 2.00 -7.96
CA LEU A 38 -4.75 2.36 -7.35
C LEU A 38 -5.89 2.18 -8.34
N ARG A 39 -5.67 2.59 -9.60
CA ARG A 39 -6.66 2.44 -10.66
C ARG A 39 -6.81 1.01 -11.12
N PHE A 40 -5.73 0.25 -11.11
CA PHE A 40 -5.68 -1.11 -11.63
C PHE A 40 -5.21 -2.06 -10.54
N PRO A 41 -6.13 -2.57 -9.71
CA PRO A 41 -5.74 -3.37 -8.53
C PRO A 41 -5.00 -4.67 -8.83
N ASN A 42 -4.99 -5.10 -10.09
CA ASN A 42 -4.26 -6.30 -10.48
C ASN A 42 -2.93 -5.98 -11.15
N MET A 43 -2.57 -4.70 -11.24
CA MET A 43 -1.34 -4.30 -11.90
C MET A 43 -0.13 -4.59 -11.04
N THR A 44 0.91 -5.15 -11.66
CA THR A 44 2.21 -5.35 -11.03
C THR A 44 3.25 -4.52 -11.74
N GLY A 45 4.41 -4.34 -11.11
CA GLY A 45 5.56 -3.75 -11.79
C GLY A 45 5.54 -2.24 -11.95
N SER A 46 4.65 -1.55 -11.26
CA SER A 46 4.70 -0.09 -11.21
C SER A 46 5.62 0.34 -10.05
N ALA A 47 5.10 1.09 -9.07
CA ALA A 47 5.90 1.45 -7.90
C ALA A 47 6.22 0.24 -7.03
N ASN A 48 5.35 -0.77 -7.05
CA ASN A 48 5.52 -1.99 -6.27
C ASN A 48 5.64 -3.18 -7.22
N HIS A 49 6.38 -4.20 -6.80
CA HIS A 49 6.53 -5.41 -7.59
C HIS A 49 5.24 -6.24 -7.60
N VAL A 50 4.44 -6.13 -6.57
CA VAL A 50 3.20 -6.89 -6.44
C VAL A 50 2.02 -5.97 -6.72
N SER A 51 0.88 -6.58 -7.08
CA SER A 51 -0.35 -5.82 -7.27
C SER A 51 -0.94 -5.40 -5.92
N PRO A 52 -1.84 -4.41 -5.92
CA PRO A 52 -2.56 -4.06 -4.69
C PRO A 52 -3.28 -5.25 -4.05
N ARG A 53 -3.88 -6.12 -4.86
CA ARG A 53 -4.57 -7.30 -4.33
C ARG A 53 -3.60 -8.25 -3.65
N ASP A 54 -2.45 -8.50 -4.28
CA ASP A 54 -1.45 -9.38 -3.70
C ASP A 54 -0.82 -8.73 -2.47
N ALA A 55 -0.64 -7.42 -2.51
CA ALA A 55 -0.10 -6.69 -1.36
C ALA A 55 -1.02 -6.84 -0.14
N GLN A 56 -2.33 -6.76 -0.35
CA GLN A 56 -3.28 -6.92 0.74
C GLN A 56 -3.21 -8.32 1.33
N LYS A 57 -3.08 -9.34 0.48
CA LYS A 57 -2.92 -10.71 0.93
C LYS A 57 -1.62 -10.91 1.69
N ASN A 58 -0.54 -10.31 1.18
CA ASN A 58 0.76 -10.39 1.83
C ASN A 58 0.74 -9.74 3.20
N TYR A 59 0.10 -8.59 3.30
CA TYR A 59 -0.01 -7.92 4.58
C TYR A 59 -0.78 -8.78 5.59
N ALA A 60 -1.87 -9.40 5.16
CA ALA A 60 -2.67 -10.22 6.04
C ALA A 60 -1.87 -11.43 6.56
N LYS A 61 -0.94 -11.96 5.75
CA LYS A 61 -0.14 -13.13 6.13
C LYS A 61 1.15 -12.75 6.85
N HIS A 62 1.81 -11.69 6.40
CA HIS A 62 3.18 -11.41 6.80
C HIS A 62 3.37 -10.05 7.47
N GLY A 63 2.35 -9.22 7.47
CA GLY A 63 2.46 -7.88 8.04
C GLY A 63 3.16 -6.87 7.15
N SER A 64 3.38 -7.20 5.88
CA SER A 64 3.98 -6.28 4.92
C SER A 64 3.39 -6.49 3.55
N SER A 65 3.52 -5.46 2.69
CA SER A 65 2.94 -5.50 1.34
C SER A 65 3.65 -6.49 0.43
N GLU A 66 4.93 -6.73 0.67
CA GLU A 66 5.71 -7.69 -0.09
C GLU A 66 6.41 -8.63 0.86
N ARG A 67 6.50 -9.89 0.44
CA ARG A 67 7.27 -10.86 1.19
C ARG A 67 8.75 -10.54 0.99
N ARG A 68 9.42 -10.22 2.06
CA ARG A 68 10.83 -9.86 1.99
C ARG A 68 11.68 -11.08 2.29
N LEU A 69 12.70 -11.26 1.49
CA LEU A 69 13.73 -12.26 1.74
C LEU A 69 14.85 -11.58 2.50
N GLN A 70 15.13 -12.12 3.64
CA GLN A 70 16.17 -11.60 4.51
C GLN A 70 17.49 -12.32 4.27
#